data_6c0cab65dc0153b2ec2b97f10d49de16
#
_entry.id   6c0cab65dc0153b2ec2b97f10d49de16
#
_cell.length_a   1.000
_cell.length_b   1.000
_cell.length_c   1.000
_cell.angle_alpha   90.00
_cell.angle_beta   90.00
_cell.angle_gamma   90.00
#
_symmetry.space_group_name_H-M   'P 1'
#
loop_
_entity.id
_entity.type
_entity.pdbx_description
1 polymer ?
#
loop_
_entity_poly.entity_id
_entity_poly.type
_entity_poly.pdbx_seq_one_letter_code
_entity_poly.pdbx_strand_id
1 'polypeptide(L)'
;TPHHINIINMTYLAIDFGGGSGRVVAGTITAEGGKKQLTMQLVHRFQNRQVRLGEHVYWDFPALFEDMKTGLRKATQLGLKVSGIAVDTWGVDFGLIDRNGDLIGNPVCYRDARTQGMADEFFADTDRTAHYSVNGTQVMEINTLFQLLSLKKANSPQLQIADKMLFTPDLFSYFLTGEANTEYTIASTSEMLNATTRDWDWELIDRLELPRHLFCPIVMPGTVRGKLRK
;
A
#
# COMPACT_ATOMS: atom_id res chain seq x y z
N THR A 1 -45.76 -8.55 -22.78
CA THR A 1 -44.98 -7.69 -21.88
C THR A 1 -43.50 -7.96 -22.15
N PRO A 2 -42.71 -6.94 -22.59
CA PRO A 2 -41.29 -7.15 -22.78
C PRO A 2 -40.66 -7.33 -21.38
N HIS A 3 -40.03 -8.49 -21.17
CA HIS A 3 -39.19 -8.72 -20.01
C HIS A 3 -38.02 -7.73 -20.10
N HIS A 4 -37.98 -6.71 -19.26
CA HIS A 4 -36.79 -5.90 -19.06
C HIS A 4 -35.69 -6.80 -18.51
N ILE A 5 -34.79 -7.21 -19.38
CA ILE A 5 -33.55 -7.88 -18.98
C ILE A 5 -32.77 -6.83 -18.23
N ASN A 6 -32.69 -6.96 -16.91
CA ASN A 6 -31.80 -6.10 -16.12
C ASN A 6 -30.36 -6.47 -16.45
N ILE A 7 -29.78 -5.76 -17.41
CA ILE A 7 -28.36 -5.85 -17.69
C ILE A 7 -27.64 -5.04 -16.59
N ILE A 8 -26.95 -5.74 -15.70
CA ILE A 8 -26.05 -5.12 -14.74
C ILE A 8 -24.75 -4.85 -15.50
N ASN A 9 -24.35 -3.61 -15.57
CA ASN A 9 -23.07 -3.20 -16.15
C ASN A 9 -22.32 -2.35 -15.12
N MET A 10 -21.28 -2.93 -14.50
CA MET A 10 -20.47 -2.26 -13.48
C MET A 10 -19.02 -2.28 -13.92
N THR A 11 -18.42 -1.09 -13.95
CA THR A 11 -16.99 -0.93 -14.28
C THR A 11 -16.22 -0.54 -13.04
N TYR A 12 -15.14 -1.26 -12.78
CA TYR A 12 -14.17 -0.96 -11.73
C TYR A 12 -12.82 -0.65 -12.35
N LEU A 13 -12.07 0.25 -11.74
CA LEU A 13 -10.68 0.50 -12.12
C LEU A 13 -9.75 -0.20 -11.13
N ALA A 14 -8.93 -1.10 -11.65
CA ALA A 14 -7.81 -1.70 -10.95
C ALA A 14 -6.54 -0.92 -11.31
N ILE A 15 -5.87 -0.38 -10.29
CA ILE A 15 -4.62 0.35 -10.43
C ILE A 15 -3.53 -0.53 -9.84
N ASP A 16 -2.70 -1.11 -10.70
CA ASP A 16 -1.67 -2.09 -10.37
C ASP A 16 -0.30 -1.46 -10.57
N PHE A 17 0.39 -1.20 -9.45
CA PHE A 17 1.76 -0.69 -9.44
C PHE A 17 2.75 -1.82 -9.20
N GLY A 18 3.44 -2.25 -10.24
CA GLY A 18 4.57 -3.16 -10.11
C GLY A 18 5.89 -2.42 -9.89
N GLY A 19 6.95 -3.14 -9.52
CA GLY A 19 8.28 -2.58 -9.24
C GLY A 19 8.98 -1.90 -10.44
N GLY A 20 8.53 -2.12 -11.68
CA GLY A 20 9.10 -1.51 -12.90
C GLY A 20 8.09 -0.79 -13.78
N SER A 21 6.82 -1.06 -13.64
CA SER A 21 5.75 -0.39 -14.39
C SER A 21 4.42 -0.48 -13.66
N GLY A 22 3.54 0.49 -13.91
CA GLY A 22 2.18 0.49 -13.43
C GLY A 22 1.16 0.49 -14.56
N ARG A 23 -0.07 0.18 -14.23
CA ARG A 23 -1.19 0.18 -15.18
C ARG A 23 -2.51 0.50 -14.50
N VAL A 24 -3.41 1.10 -15.27
CA VAL A 24 -4.81 1.26 -14.92
C VAL A 24 -5.62 0.40 -15.86
N VAL A 25 -6.37 -0.54 -15.31
CA VAL A 25 -7.20 -1.50 -16.05
C VAL A 25 -8.65 -1.28 -15.68
N ALA A 26 -9.52 -1.13 -16.66
CA ALA A 26 -10.96 -1.14 -16.47
C ALA A 26 -11.48 -2.58 -16.56
N GLY A 27 -12.10 -3.08 -15.50
CA GLY A 27 -12.81 -4.34 -15.48
C GLY A 27 -14.31 -4.09 -15.49
N THR A 28 -14.99 -4.47 -16.58
CA THR A 28 -16.44 -4.33 -16.71
C THR A 28 -17.12 -5.68 -16.52
N ILE A 29 -18.00 -5.76 -15.52
CA ILE A 29 -18.82 -6.94 -15.25
C ILE A 29 -20.18 -6.72 -15.87
N THR A 30 -20.54 -7.56 -16.83
CA THR A 30 -21.89 -7.63 -17.40
C THR A 30 -22.60 -8.86 -16.88
N ALA A 31 -23.89 -8.76 -16.57
CA ALA A 31 -24.72 -9.90 -16.21
C ALA A 31 -25.99 -9.90 -17.05
N GLU A 32 -26.18 -10.98 -17.82
CA GLU A 32 -27.34 -11.21 -18.66
C GLU A 32 -27.78 -12.65 -18.54
N GLY A 33 -29.07 -12.89 -18.35
CA GLY A 33 -29.63 -14.25 -18.25
C GLY A 33 -29.00 -15.12 -17.15
N GLY A 34 -28.53 -14.52 -16.05
CA GLY A 34 -27.85 -15.21 -14.94
C GLY A 34 -26.37 -15.54 -15.17
N LYS A 35 -25.83 -15.22 -16.36
CA LYS A 35 -24.39 -15.37 -16.65
C LYS A 35 -23.66 -14.05 -16.40
N LYS A 36 -22.51 -14.14 -15.74
CA LYS A 36 -21.60 -13.01 -15.53
C LYS A 36 -20.39 -13.14 -16.45
N GLN A 37 -20.03 -12.03 -17.09
CA GLN A 37 -18.84 -11.94 -17.92
C GLN A 37 -17.99 -10.77 -17.45
N LEU A 38 -16.69 -10.96 -17.34
CA LEU A 38 -15.71 -9.92 -17.09
C LEU A 38 -14.98 -9.58 -18.38
N THR A 39 -15.00 -8.30 -18.75
CA THR A 39 -14.18 -7.76 -19.84
C THR A 39 -13.14 -6.81 -19.24
N MET A 40 -11.88 -6.97 -19.63
CA MET A 40 -10.78 -6.12 -19.17
C MET A 40 -10.24 -5.27 -20.29
N GLN A 41 -10.01 -3.98 -20.02
CA GLN A 41 -9.43 -3.02 -20.94
C GLN A 41 -8.27 -2.29 -20.28
N LEU A 42 -7.09 -2.30 -20.89
CA LEU A 42 -5.97 -1.47 -20.47
C LEU A 42 -6.29 0.00 -20.81
N VAL A 43 -6.38 0.84 -19.77
CA VAL A 43 -6.69 2.27 -19.91
C VAL A 43 -5.41 3.11 -19.99
N HIS A 44 -4.43 2.78 -19.14
CA HIS A 44 -3.16 3.49 -19.07
C HIS A 44 -2.05 2.58 -18.59
N ARG A 45 -0.85 2.78 -19.13
CA ARG A 45 0.39 2.12 -18.68
C ARG A 45 1.47 3.18 -18.55
N PHE A 46 2.29 3.04 -17.52
CA PHE A 46 3.36 3.97 -17.21
C PHE A 46 4.55 3.23 -16.61
N GLN A 47 5.70 3.89 -16.61
CA GLN A 47 6.93 3.37 -16.04
C GLN A 47 7.01 3.74 -14.55
N ASN A 48 7.35 2.78 -13.70
CA ASN A 48 7.70 3.04 -12.31
C ASN A 48 9.22 3.23 -12.22
N ARG A 49 9.63 4.41 -11.76
CA ARG A 49 11.04 4.78 -11.67
C ARG A 49 11.49 4.83 -10.23
N GLN A 50 12.66 4.24 -10.00
CA GLN A 50 13.40 4.42 -8.77
C GLN A 50 14.42 5.53 -8.99
N VAL A 51 14.53 6.44 -8.03
CA VAL A 51 15.39 7.62 -8.11
C VAL A 51 16.43 7.55 -7.00
N ARG A 52 17.72 7.56 -7.36
CA ARG A 52 18.80 7.69 -6.39
C ARG A 52 19.03 9.18 -6.08
N LEU A 53 18.91 9.53 -4.80
CA LEU A 53 19.26 10.86 -4.29
C LEU A 53 20.21 10.67 -3.11
N GLY A 54 21.46 11.11 -3.30
CA GLY A 54 22.52 10.86 -2.33
C GLY A 54 22.77 9.35 -2.15
N GLU A 55 22.70 8.89 -0.93
CA GLU A 55 22.96 7.49 -0.58
C GLU A 55 21.72 6.59 -0.71
N HIS A 56 20.53 7.17 -0.79
CA HIS A 56 19.28 6.43 -0.78
C HIS A 56 18.61 6.31 -2.15
N VAL A 57 17.81 5.27 -2.29
CA VAL A 57 16.96 5.01 -3.44
C VAL A 57 15.51 5.21 -3.04
N TYR A 58 14.81 6.06 -3.79
CA TYR A 58 13.42 6.44 -3.52
C TYR A 58 12.49 6.00 -4.63
N TRP A 59 11.22 5.83 -4.28
CA TRP A 59 10.13 5.84 -5.25
C TRP A 59 9.75 7.29 -5.54
N ASP A 60 9.56 7.64 -6.82
CA ASP A 60 9.02 8.95 -7.20
C ASP A 60 7.49 8.94 -7.01
N PHE A 61 7.08 8.98 -5.74
CA PHE A 61 5.67 8.88 -5.38
C PHE A 61 4.80 9.98 -6.00
N PRO A 62 5.20 11.27 -6.06
CA PRO A 62 4.43 12.30 -6.75
C PRO A 62 4.20 11.99 -8.22
N ALA A 63 5.22 11.52 -8.94
CA ALA A 63 5.07 11.13 -10.34
C ALA A 63 4.13 9.93 -10.51
N LEU A 64 4.24 8.91 -9.66
CA LEU A 64 3.35 7.75 -9.68
C LEU A 64 1.89 8.16 -9.40
N PHE A 65 1.67 9.09 -8.47
CA PHE A 65 0.33 9.61 -8.17
C PHE A 65 -0.24 10.38 -9.36
N GLU A 66 0.57 11.17 -10.08
CA GLU A 66 0.14 11.88 -11.29
C GLU A 66 -0.16 10.91 -12.45
N ASP A 67 0.64 9.86 -12.62
CA ASP A 67 0.37 8.79 -13.59
C ASP A 67 -0.94 8.07 -13.29
N MET A 68 -1.23 7.78 -12.04
CA MET A 68 -2.52 7.24 -11.61
C MET A 68 -3.67 8.18 -11.99
N LYS A 69 -3.59 9.48 -11.67
CA LYS A 69 -4.60 10.47 -12.04
C LYS A 69 -4.78 10.57 -13.57
N THR A 70 -3.69 10.43 -14.31
CA THR A 70 -3.74 10.38 -15.77
C THR A 70 -4.57 9.19 -16.26
N GLY A 71 -4.41 8.03 -15.66
CA GLY A 71 -5.24 6.85 -15.93
C GLY A 71 -6.72 7.08 -15.60
N LEU A 72 -7.02 7.73 -14.47
CA LEU A 72 -8.40 8.07 -14.08
C LEU A 72 -9.04 9.05 -15.09
N ARG A 73 -8.31 10.07 -15.53
CA ARG A 73 -8.78 11.01 -16.56
C ARG A 73 -9.06 10.30 -17.87
N LYS A 74 -8.18 9.39 -18.30
CA LYS A 74 -8.39 8.59 -19.54
C LYS A 74 -9.62 7.70 -19.43
N ALA A 75 -9.88 7.08 -18.28
CA ALA A 75 -11.10 6.30 -18.07
C ALA A 75 -12.36 7.17 -18.25
N THR A 76 -12.34 8.40 -17.74
CA THR A 76 -13.43 9.37 -17.93
C THR A 76 -13.59 9.76 -19.41
N GLN A 77 -12.49 10.02 -20.12
CA GLN A 77 -12.50 10.36 -21.55
C GLN A 77 -13.05 9.22 -22.42
N LEU A 78 -12.86 7.96 -22.01
CA LEU A 78 -13.45 6.79 -22.64
C LEU A 78 -14.94 6.61 -22.32
N GLY A 79 -15.53 7.51 -21.56
CA GLY A 79 -16.95 7.44 -21.18
C GLY A 79 -17.28 6.35 -20.16
N LEU A 80 -16.29 5.79 -19.47
CA LEU A 80 -16.49 4.71 -18.51
C LEU A 80 -17.22 5.23 -17.25
N LYS A 81 -18.32 4.59 -16.88
CA LYS A 81 -19.04 4.85 -15.63
C LYS A 81 -18.44 3.99 -14.53
N VAL A 82 -17.46 4.56 -13.83
CA VAL A 82 -16.70 3.84 -12.81
C VAL A 82 -17.50 3.73 -11.51
N SER A 83 -17.71 2.50 -11.05
CA SER A 83 -18.39 2.18 -9.80
C SER A 83 -17.47 2.11 -8.60
N GLY A 84 -16.17 1.85 -8.81
CA GLY A 84 -15.18 1.77 -7.75
C GLY A 84 -13.76 1.70 -8.30
N ILE A 85 -12.81 2.03 -7.42
CA ILE A 85 -11.37 2.03 -7.70
C ILE A 85 -10.68 1.20 -6.63
N ALA A 86 -9.75 0.36 -7.01
CA ALA A 86 -8.85 -0.35 -6.11
C ALA A 86 -7.40 -0.13 -6.54
N VAL A 87 -6.52 -0.03 -5.55
CA VAL A 87 -5.08 0.15 -5.76
C VAL A 87 -4.35 -1.06 -5.19
N ASP A 88 -3.47 -1.64 -5.98
CA ASP A 88 -2.54 -2.67 -5.59
C ASP A 88 -1.11 -2.24 -5.92
N THR A 89 -0.14 -2.63 -5.08
CA THR A 89 1.27 -2.29 -5.26
C THR A 89 2.17 -3.44 -4.78
N TRP A 90 3.49 -3.24 -4.89
CA TRP A 90 4.47 -4.08 -4.18
C TRP A 90 4.33 -3.93 -2.66
N GLY A 91 4.85 -4.92 -1.93
CA GLY A 91 4.81 -4.94 -0.45
C GLY A 91 5.91 -4.11 0.21
N VAL A 92 5.91 -4.14 1.52
CA VAL A 92 6.92 -3.72 2.50
C VAL A 92 7.22 -2.22 2.60
N ASP A 93 7.06 -1.44 1.52
CA ASP A 93 7.38 -0.02 1.50
C ASP A 93 6.24 0.86 2.00
N PHE A 94 6.61 1.98 2.58
CA PHE A 94 5.68 2.91 3.21
C PHE A 94 6.12 4.37 3.04
N GLY A 95 5.16 5.28 3.18
CA GLY A 95 5.40 6.71 3.37
C GLY A 95 5.04 7.14 4.79
N LEU A 96 5.68 8.20 5.25
CA LEU A 96 5.39 8.82 6.53
C LEU A 96 4.59 10.11 6.28
N ILE A 97 3.54 10.31 7.08
CA ILE A 97 2.64 11.46 7.03
C ILE A 97 2.81 12.24 8.32
N ASP A 98 2.91 13.56 8.23
CA ASP A 98 2.95 14.41 9.39
C ASP A 98 1.55 14.71 9.97
N ARG A 99 1.49 15.43 11.08
CA ARG A 99 0.23 15.82 11.74
C ARG A 99 -0.69 16.72 10.91
N ASN A 100 -0.16 17.37 9.87
CA ASN A 100 -0.95 18.21 8.96
C ASN A 100 -1.55 17.38 7.81
N GLY A 101 -1.13 16.12 7.67
CA GLY A 101 -1.54 15.22 6.60
C GLY A 101 -0.64 15.28 5.37
N ASP A 102 0.54 15.89 5.48
CA ASP A 102 1.47 16.03 4.40
C ASP A 102 2.50 14.89 4.37
N LEU A 103 2.95 14.51 3.17
CA LEU A 103 3.96 13.48 2.98
C LEU A 103 5.35 14.00 3.40
N ILE A 104 5.99 13.29 4.33
CA ILE A 104 7.35 13.61 4.80
C ILE A 104 8.39 12.99 3.86
N GLY A 105 8.54 13.54 2.68
CA GLY A 105 9.47 13.03 1.67
C GLY A 105 8.99 11.78 0.95
N ASN A 106 9.69 11.41 -0.10
CA ASN A 106 9.37 10.22 -0.89
C ASN A 106 9.63 8.91 -0.12
N PRO A 107 8.79 7.89 -0.28
CA PRO A 107 9.05 6.56 0.25
C PRO A 107 10.41 6.03 -0.24
N VAL A 108 11.18 5.47 0.68
CA VAL A 108 12.45 4.80 0.34
C VAL A 108 12.12 3.43 -0.25
N CYS A 109 12.80 3.09 -1.35
CA CYS A 109 12.61 1.82 -2.04
C CYS A 109 13.19 0.65 -1.21
N TYR A 110 12.53 -0.49 -1.18
CA TYR A 110 12.99 -1.71 -0.49
C TYR A 110 14.36 -2.21 -0.97
N ARG A 111 14.84 -1.73 -2.13
CA ARG A 111 16.18 -2.06 -2.66
C ARG A 111 17.28 -1.15 -2.11
N ASP A 112 16.93 -0.21 -1.23
CA ASP A 112 17.90 0.62 -0.54
C ASP A 112 18.76 -0.20 0.42
N ALA A 113 20.04 0.14 0.51
CA ALA A 113 20.99 -0.59 1.34
C ALA A 113 20.81 -0.36 2.85
N ARG A 114 19.92 0.56 3.26
CA ARG A 114 19.74 0.97 4.67
C ARG A 114 19.36 -0.17 5.63
N THR A 115 18.79 -1.25 5.09
CA THR A 115 18.36 -2.41 5.88
C THR A 115 19.39 -3.52 6.00
N GLN A 116 20.53 -3.39 5.33
CA GLN A 116 21.58 -4.41 5.38
C GLN A 116 22.03 -4.66 6.83
N GLY A 117 22.01 -5.93 7.24
CA GLY A 117 22.39 -6.38 8.57
C GLY A 117 21.33 -6.15 9.66
N MET A 118 20.22 -5.43 9.39
CA MET A 118 19.18 -5.17 10.40
C MET A 118 18.50 -6.44 10.90
N ALA A 119 18.32 -7.43 10.02
CA ALA A 119 17.73 -8.70 10.42
C ALA A 119 18.64 -9.46 11.38
N ASP A 120 19.93 -9.51 11.13
CA ASP A 120 20.89 -10.19 12.02
C ASP A 120 20.98 -9.49 13.37
N GLU A 121 20.97 -8.16 13.42
CA GLU A 121 20.90 -7.40 14.66
C GLU A 121 19.63 -7.72 15.47
N PHE A 122 18.47 -7.71 14.82
CA PHE A 122 17.19 -8.00 15.47
C PHE A 122 17.14 -9.42 16.03
N PHE A 123 17.62 -10.40 15.27
CA PHE A 123 17.60 -11.80 15.69
C PHE A 123 18.78 -12.21 16.59
N ALA A 124 19.70 -11.30 16.92
CA ALA A 124 20.68 -11.55 17.98
C ALA A 124 20.02 -11.75 19.35
N ASP A 125 18.91 -11.02 19.62
CA ASP A 125 18.17 -11.05 20.87
C ASP A 125 16.71 -11.51 20.72
N THR A 126 16.33 -12.01 19.55
CA THR A 126 14.95 -12.44 19.23
C THR A 126 14.97 -13.84 18.64
N ASP A 127 14.18 -14.75 19.20
CA ASP A 127 14.03 -16.09 18.64
C ASP A 127 13.27 -16.05 17.30
N ARG A 128 13.90 -16.56 16.23
CA ARG A 128 13.32 -16.56 14.86
C ARG A 128 12.04 -17.39 14.77
N THR A 129 12.00 -18.52 15.46
CA THR A 129 10.85 -19.44 15.43
C THR A 129 9.66 -18.82 16.14
N ALA A 130 9.89 -18.24 17.32
CA ALA A 130 8.84 -17.55 18.07
C ALA A 130 8.29 -16.36 17.27
N HIS A 131 9.17 -15.54 16.70
CA HIS A 131 8.75 -14.41 15.85
C HIS A 131 7.91 -14.87 14.65
N TYR A 132 8.38 -15.88 13.92
CA TYR A 132 7.63 -16.44 12.78
C TYR A 132 6.28 -17.02 13.21
N SER A 133 6.20 -17.65 14.37
CA SER A 133 4.95 -18.23 14.88
C SER A 133 3.85 -17.20 15.12
N VAL A 134 4.22 -15.94 15.38
CA VAL A 134 3.27 -14.84 15.57
C VAL A 134 2.81 -14.27 14.23
N ASN A 135 3.74 -13.97 13.31
CA ASN A 135 3.42 -13.21 12.10
C ASN A 135 3.25 -14.07 10.83
N GLY A 136 3.88 -15.25 10.75
CA GLY A 136 3.80 -16.17 9.61
C GLY A 136 4.48 -15.65 8.34
N THR A 137 5.26 -14.57 8.41
CA THR A 137 5.89 -13.93 7.24
C THR A 137 7.33 -14.39 7.09
N GLN A 138 7.75 -14.65 5.86
CA GLN A 138 9.14 -14.96 5.56
C GLN A 138 10.04 -13.79 5.94
N VAL A 139 11.09 -14.07 6.70
CA VAL A 139 12.12 -13.08 7.06
C VAL A 139 12.91 -12.68 5.83
N MET A 140 12.85 -11.39 5.50
CA MET A 140 13.65 -10.77 4.44
C MET A 140 14.10 -9.39 4.92
N GLU A 141 15.34 -9.02 4.67
CA GLU A 141 15.89 -7.70 5.09
C GLU A 141 15.09 -6.50 4.57
N ILE A 142 14.33 -6.69 3.49
CA ILE A 142 13.49 -5.65 2.88
C ILE A 142 12.20 -5.39 3.65
N ASN A 143 11.79 -6.26 4.59
CA ASN A 143 10.51 -6.13 5.26
C ASN A 143 10.44 -4.85 6.11
N THR A 144 9.23 -4.37 6.32
CA THR A 144 8.96 -3.08 6.97
C THR A 144 9.57 -2.97 8.35
N LEU A 145 9.58 -4.06 9.11
CA LEU A 145 10.22 -4.14 10.42
C LEU A 145 11.67 -3.63 10.37
N PHE A 146 12.47 -4.16 9.44
CA PHE A 146 13.88 -3.79 9.31
C PHE A 146 14.07 -2.38 8.76
N GLN A 147 13.15 -1.92 7.93
CA GLN A 147 13.14 -0.54 7.45
C GLN A 147 12.90 0.45 8.60
N LEU A 148 11.94 0.17 9.49
CA LEU A 148 11.68 0.99 10.68
C LEU A 148 12.84 0.95 11.67
N LEU A 149 13.43 -0.22 11.89
CA LEU A 149 14.62 -0.35 12.74
C LEU A 149 15.81 0.45 12.20
N SER A 150 16.00 0.48 10.88
CA SER A 150 17.05 1.31 10.26
C SER A 150 16.81 2.80 10.51
N LEU A 151 15.56 3.27 10.41
CA LEU A 151 15.21 4.67 10.73
C LEU A 151 15.42 4.98 12.21
N LYS A 152 15.04 4.07 13.11
CA LYS A 152 15.26 4.23 14.56
C LYS A 152 16.76 4.31 14.87
N LYS A 153 17.56 3.40 14.34
CA LYS A 153 19.01 3.35 14.52
C LYS A 153 19.71 4.62 14.04
N ALA A 154 19.23 5.19 12.93
CA ALA A 154 19.74 6.44 12.38
C ALA A 154 19.22 7.69 13.10
N ASN A 155 18.41 7.59 14.14
CA ASN A 155 17.70 8.71 14.78
C ASN A 155 17.00 9.62 13.75
N SER A 156 16.32 9.01 12.79
CA SER A 156 15.71 9.72 11.67
C SER A 156 14.77 10.84 12.12
N PRO A 157 15.01 12.10 11.71
CA PRO A 157 14.09 13.20 12.01
C PRO A 157 12.69 12.96 11.42
N GLN A 158 12.61 12.26 10.29
CA GLN A 158 11.33 11.92 9.66
C GLN A 158 10.48 11.03 10.57
N LEU A 159 11.09 10.03 11.20
CA LEU A 159 10.39 9.17 12.15
C LEU A 159 9.91 9.92 13.39
N GLN A 160 10.67 10.94 13.83
CA GLN A 160 10.33 11.74 15.01
C GLN A 160 9.13 12.67 14.78
N ILE A 161 8.94 13.18 13.57
CA ILE A 161 7.85 14.12 13.23
C ILE A 161 6.65 13.41 12.58
N ALA A 162 6.78 12.13 12.26
CA ALA A 162 5.70 11.36 11.65
C ALA A 162 4.52 11.19 12.60
N ASP A 163 3.31 11.40 12.09
CA ASP A 163 2.04 11.11 12.76
C ASP A 163 1.48 9.74 12.36
N LYS A 164 1.71 9.35 11.10
CA LYS A 164 1.23 8.08 10.54
C LYS A 164 2.25 7.46 9.60
N MET A 165 2.23 6.14 9.56
CA MET A 165 2.88 5.32 8.55
C MET A 165 1.80 4.67 7.68
N LEU A 166 1.90 4.82 6.37
CA LEU A 166 0.99 4.22 5.41
C LEU A 166 1.77 3.41 4.38
N PHE A 167 1.43 2.13 4.20
CA PHE A 167 2.01 1.34 3.11
C PHE A 167 1.70 1.95 1.76
N THR A 168 2.49 1.63 0.74
CA THR A 168 2.35 2.25 -0.57
C THR A 168 0.91 2.25 -1.11
N PRO A 169 0.13 1.15 -1.11
CA PRO A 169 -1.26 1.19 -1.60
C PRO A 169 -2.18 2.00 -0.68
N ASP A 170 -1.90 1.99 0.64
CA ASP A 170 -2.65 2.78 1.61
C ASP A 170 -2.38 4.27 1.44
N LEU A 171 -1.14 4.63 1.10
CA LEU A 171 -0.72 6.00 0.82
C LEU A 171 -1.45 6.56 -0.40
N PHE A 172 -1.56 5.78 -1.49
CA PHE A 172 -2.38 6.16 -2.65
C PHE A 172 -3.85 6.35 -2.27
N SER A 173 -4.42 5.41 -1.51
CA SER A 173 -5.79 5.48 -1.05
C SER A 173 -6.04 6.68 -0.14
N TYR A 174 -5.10 7.01 0.75
CA TYR A 174 -5.15 8.18 1.61
C TYR A 174 -5.21 9.49 0.83
N PHE A 175 -4.34 9.67 -0.16
CA PHE A 175 -4.36 10.88 -0.98
C PHE A 175 -5.58 10.96 -1.90
N LEU A 176 -6.21 9.84 -2.25
CA LEU A 176 -7.47 9.82 -2.98
C LEU A 176 -8.68 10.14 -2.11
N THR A 177 -8.70 9.71 -0.84
CA THR A 177 -9.92 9.72 -0.01
C THR A 177 -9.82 10.61 1.23
N GLY A 178 -8.63 10.75 1.79
CA GLY A 178 -8.40 11.37 3.09
C GLY A 178 -8.48 10.43 4.28
N GLU A 179 -8.85 9.17 4.05
CA GLU A 179 -9.00 8.18 5.12
C GLU A 179 -7.68 7.44 5.35
N ALA A 180 -7.16 7.51 6.59
CA ALA A 180 -5.94 6.84 6.99
C ALA A 180 -6.26 5.52 7.69
N ASN A 181 -6.02 4.42 7.00
CA ASN A 181 -6.12 3.07 7.52
C ASN A 181 -5.13 2.16 6.76
N THR A 182 -4.86 0.98 7.30
CA THR A 182 -3.93 0.01 6.72
C THR A 182 -4.70 -1.24 6.30
N GLU A 183 -4.53 -1.65 5.05
CA GLU A 183 -5.16 -2.87 4.56
C GLU A 183 -4.37 -4.10 5.04
N TYR A 184 -5.09 -5.13 5.47
CA TYR A 184 -4.54 -6.31 6.13
C TYR A 184 -3.48 -7.05 5.30
N THR A 185 -3.72 -7.26 4.01
CA THR A 185 -2.81 -8.08 3.18
C THR A 185 -1.48 -7.37 2.93
N ILE A 186 -1.50 -6.05 2.77
CA ILE A 186 -0.24 -5.30 2.65
C ILE A 186 0.48 -5.22 4.00
N ALA A 187 -0.25 -5.04 5.10
CA ALA A 187 0.33 -5.04 6.45
C ALA A 187 1.01 -6.38 6.78
N SER A 188 0.52 -7.51 6.25
CA SER A 188 1.13 -8.82 6.47
C SER A 188 2.57 -8.92 5.93
N THR A 189 2.97 -8.06 4.99
CA THR A 189 4.34 -8.03 4.46
C THR A 189 5.35 -7.38 5.41
N SER A 190 4.88 -6.81 6.51
CA SER A 190 5.70 -6.02 7.43
C SER A 190 6.54 -6.81 8.41
N GLU A 191 6.21 -8.07 8.69
CA GLU A 191 6.65 -8.86 9.87
C GLU A 191 6.17 -8.27 11.22
N MET A 192 5.17 -7.39 11.21
CA MET A 192 4.68 -6.68 12.40
C MET A 192 3.20 -6.93 12.69
N LEU A 193 2.57 -7.86 11.98
CA LEU A 193 1.21 -8.33 12.26
C LEU A 193 1.22 -9.58 13.14
N ASN A 194 0.22 -9.70 14.00
CA ASN A 194 -0.14 -10.95 14.63
C ASN A 194 -1.21 -11.66 13.76
N ALA A 195 -0.83 -12.76 13.12
CA ALA A 195 -1.69 -13.49 12.17
C ALA A 195 -2.92 -14.11 12.84
N THR A 196 -2.87 -14.38 14.16
CA THR A 196 -3.99 -14.94 14.92
C THR A 196 -5.05 -13.88 15.22
N THR A 197 -4.63 -12.73 15.75
CA THR A 197 -5.54 -11.63 16.08
C THR A 197 -5.95 -10.82 14.86
N ARG A 198 -5.19 -10.91 13.77
CA ARG A 198 -5.34 -10.11 12.54
C ARG A 198 -5.24 -8.60 12.78
N ASP A 199 -4.41 -8.25 13.74
CA ASP A 199 -4.09 -6.87 14.10
C ASP A 199 -2.58 -6.72 14.23
N TRP A 200 -2.11 -5.51 14.51
CA TRP A 200 -0.71 -5.26 14.79
C TRP A 200 -0.21 -6.11 15.95
N ASP A 201 1.03 -6.54 15.87
CA ASP A 201 1.76 -7.14 17.01
C ASP A 201 2.20 -6.01 17.96
N TRP A 202 1.26 -5.59 18.81
CA TRP A 202 1.49 -4.50 19.75
C TRP A 202 2.59 -4.80 20.77
N GLU A 203 2.79 -6.06 21.12
CA GLU A 203 3.87 -6.47 22.00
C GLU A 203 5.24 -6.25 21.36
N LEU A 204 5.38 -6.62 20.09
CA LEU A 204 6.58 -6.34 19.31
C LEU A 204 6.82 -4.84 19.14
N ILE A 205 5.78 -4.08 18.77
CA ILE A 205 5.85 -2.63 18.55
C ILE A 205 6.32 -1.91 19.81
N ASP A 206 5.75 -2.27 20.97
CA ASP A 206 6.13 -1.69 22.27
C ASP A 206 7.56 -2.07 22.67
N ARG A 207 7.95 -3.34 22.50
CA ARG A 207 9.30 -3.82 22.77
C ARG A 207 10.35 -3.07 21.93
N LEU A 208 10.00 -2.74 20.71
CA LEU A 208 10.85 -1.95 19.81
C LEU A 208 10.76 -0.45 20.07
N GLU A 209 9.95 -0.01 21.04
CA GLU A 209 9.73 1.40 21.36
C GLU A 209 9.34 2.23 20.13
N LEU A 210 8.58 1.64 19.22
CA LEU A 210 8.01 2.36 18.09
C LEU A 210 6.72 3.05 18.52
N PRO A 211 6.50 4.31 18.09
CA PRO A 211 5.30 5.04 18.50
C PRO A 211 4.03 4.38 17.94
N ARG A 212 3.13 3.96 18.84
CA ARG A 212 1.89 3.27 18.44
C ARG A 212 1.03 4.08 17.43
N HIS A 213 1.06 5.43 17.54
CA HIS A 213 0.27 6.30 16.67
C HIS A 213 0.66 6.21 15.17
N LEU A 214 1.86 5.70 14.86
CA LEU A 214 2.27 5.46 13.47
C LEU A 214 1.42 4.39 12.79
N PHE A 215 0.91 3.43 13.56
CA PHE A 215 0.22 2.25 13.06
C PHE A 215 -1.28 2.50 12.95
N CYS A 216 -1.75 2.74 11.73
CA CYS A 216 -3.16 2.99 11.47
C CYS A 216 -4.02 1.73 11.71
N PRO A 217 -5.33 1.90 11.98
CA PRO A 217 -6.25 0.77 12.15
C PRO A 217 -6.24 -0.17 10.94
N ILE A 218 -6.24 -1.48 11.22
CA ILE A 218 -6.29 -2.52 10.18
C ILE A 218 -7.71 -2.61 9.62
N VAL A 219 -7.82 -2.63 8.29
CA VAL A 219 -9.05 -2.92 7.57
C VAL A 219 -8.88 -4.17 6.71
N MET A 220 -9.94 -4.97 6.59
CA MET A 220 -9.90 -6.21 5.84
C MET A 220 -10.05 -5.97 4.33
N PRO A 221 -9.54 -6.90 3.47
CA PRO A 221 -9.74 -6.82 2.02
C PRO A 221 -11.21 -6.63 1.65
N GLY A 222 -11.48 -5.83 0.62
CA GLY A 222 -12.83 -5.53 0.17
C GLY A 222 -13.55 -4.43 0.95
N THR A 223 -12.94 -3.86 1.98
CA THR A 223 -13.48 -2.71 2.70
C THR A 223 -13.49 -1.46 1.80
N VAL A 224 -14.63 -0.78 1.73
CA VAL A 224 -14.72 0.54 1.08
C VAL A 224 -14.04 1.57 1.98
N ARG A 225 -12.91 2.09 1.53
CA ARG A 225 -12.03 2.96 2.32
C ARG A 225 -12.42 4.44 2.30
N GLY A 226 -13.31 4.84 1.42
CA GLY A 226 -13.78 6.22 1.33
C GLY A 226 -14.27 6.58 -0.06
N LYS A 227 -14.67 7.84 -0.22
CA LYS A 227 -15.02 8.45 -1.51
C LYS A 227 -13.85 9.29 -2.01
N LEU A 228 -13.73 9.43 -3.33
CA LEU A 228 -12.73 10.34 -3.90
C LEU A 228 -12.93 11.76 -3.37
N ARG A 229 -11.85 12.40 -3.00
CA ARG A 229 -11.81 13.85 -2.72
C ARG A 229 -12.15 14.63 -4.01
N LYS A 230 -12.75 15.81 -3.84
CA LYS A 230 -13.00 16.74 -4.95
C LYS A 230 -11.69 17.37 -5.45
#